data_53a0184cb2cb0709df468dd12b620bd7
#
_entry.id   53a0184cb2cb0709df468dd12b620bd7
#
_cell.length_a   1.000
_cell.length_b   1.000
_cell.length_c   1.000
_cell.angle_alpha   90.00
_cell.angle_beta   90.00
_cell.angle_gamma   90.00
#
_symmetry.space_group_name_H-M   'P 1'
#
loop_
_entity.id
_entity.type
_entity.pdbx_description
1 polymer ?
#
loop_
_entity_poly.entity_id
_entity_poly.type
_entity_poly.pdbx_seq_one_letter_code
_entity_poly.pdbx_strand_id
1 'polypeptide(L)'
;MQQRNKGSRAWHRAAAMLSACALAAYALAAPAMAQEAPAAGQSARIDAIRKAGELRVGVLQNAPWLLQDVSGKGGEGWSGPAWLLAKEYARLLGVKLTPVQVSHETKVPVLAANQVDMTISPLAETPERLKVVDFVLYSSTSVCMFGLASNPKLAAARSVDDLNRPGVTIAYFTGGAEEAWVKQRFPNATLRAVANSGATAPIEEIMAKRADAAPINRVPWVGLSRKVRGLTVLPAEANCQQSTEKASPVGLAIDKNQPEYLAWLRQVAAGMKTRLDADEMRIIEQTP
;
A
#
# COMPACT_ATOMS: atom_id res chain seq x y z
N MET A 1 69.14 38.56 -38.31
CA MET A 1 69.03 37.10 -38.20
C MET A 1 68.79 36.70 -36.77
N GLN A 2 67.56 36.47 -36.43
CA GLN A 2 67.12 35.85 -35.14
C GLN A 2 65.76 35.26 -35.34
N GLN A 3 65.67 33.97 -35.56
CA GLN A 3 64.41 33.22 -35.50
C GLN A 3 64.13 32.87 -34.03
N ARG A 4 63.02 33.36 -33.50
CA ARG A 4 62.52 33.03 -32.17
C ARG A 4 61.55 31.83 -32.25
N ASN A 5 61.94 30.77 -31.61
CA ASN A 5 61.24 29.51 -31.41
C ASN A 5 59.94 29.75 -30.61
N LYS A 6 58.75 29.56 -31.25
CA LYS A 6 57.45 29.55 -30.61
C LYS A 6 56.83 28.16 -30.78
N GLY A 7 57.14 27.26 -29.90
CA GLY A 7 56.59 25.92 -30.09
C GLY A 7 56.69 24.98 -28.86
N SER A 8 56.42 25.46 -27.64
CA SER A 8 56.47 24.51 -26.49
C SER A 8 55.45 24.79 -25.38
N ARG A 9 54.40 25.60 -25.62
CA ARG A 9 53.39 25.91 -24.60
C ARG A 9 52.01 25.30 -24.86
N ALA A 10 51.78 24.60 -25.96
CA ALA A 10 50.46 24.04 -26.32
C ALA A 10 50.23 22.60 -25.85
N TRP A 11 51.26 21.87 -25.48
CA TRP A 11 51.14 20.43 -25.16
C TRP A 11 50.90 20.11 -23.67
N HIS A 12 51.06 21.09 -22.75
CA HIS A 12 50.88 20.85 -21.33
C HIS A 12 49.45 21.16 -20.84
N ARG A 13 48.57 21.71 -21.70
CA ARG A 13 47.17 21.98 -21.34
C ARG A 13 46.18 20.89 -21.77
N ALA A 14 46.56 20.00 -22.64
CA ALA A 14 45.71 18.89 -23.10
C ALA A 14 45.76 17.65 -22.19
N ALA A 15 46.86 17.47 -21.43
CA ALA A 15 47.00 16.33 -20.54
C ALA A 15 46.31 16.47 -19.17
N ALA A 16 45.97 17.71 -18.75
CA ALA A 16 45.34 17.99 -17.46
C ALA A 16 43.79 17.88 -17.48
N MET A 17 43.16 17.89 -18.67
CA MET A 17 41.70 17.79 -18.77
C MET A 17 41.17 16.36 -18.93
N LEU A 18 42.00 15.40 -19.25
CA LEU A 18 41.61 13.98 -19.39
C LEU A 18 41.62 13.20 -18.06
N SER A 19 42.32 13.71 -17.02
CA SER A 19 42.39 13.05 -15.72
C SER A 19 41.23 13.45 -14.78
N ALA A 20 40.51 14.53 -15.04
CA ALA A 20 39.41 14.98 -14.20
C ALA A 20 38.05 14.29 -14.49
N CYS A 21 37.88 13.70 -15.68
CA CYS A 21 36.66 12.98 -16.04
C CYS A 21 36.65 11.51 -15.61
N ALA A 22 37.77 10.93 -15.23
CA ALA A 22 37.84 9.53 -14.81
C ALA A 22 37.48 9.31 -13.32
N LEU A 23 37.46 10.36 -12.50
CA LEU A 23 37.12 10.30 -11.06
C LEU A 23 35.64 10.56 -10.75
N ALA A 24 34.86 11.06 -11.72
CA ALA A 24 33.45 11.33 -11.51
C ALA A 24 32.52 10.15 -11.80
N ALA A 25 33.01 9.06 -12.39
CA ALA A 25 32.21 7.90 -12.76
C ALA A 25 32.14 6.78 -11.70
N TYR A 26 32.88 6.90 -10.58
CA TYR A 26 32.89 5.89 -9.52
C TYR A 26 31.94 6.16 -8.35
N ALA A 27 31.14 7.23 -8.39
CA ALA A 27 30.34 7.67 -7.23
C ALA A 27 28.86 7.28 -7.25
N LEU A 28 28.39 6.42 -8.17
CA LEU A 28 26.95 6.11 -8.28
C LEU A 28 26.60 4.61 -8.33
N ALA A 29 27.49 3.75 -7.93
CA ALA A 29 27.12 2.38 -7.59
C ALA A 29 27.17 2.25 -6.06
N ALA A 30 26.21 2.88 -5.34
CA ALA A 30 25.91 2.38 -4.01
C ALA A 30 25.48 0.91 -4.21
N PRO A 31 26.18 -0.08 -3.62
CA PRO A 31 25.71 -1.45 -3.69
C PRO A 31 24.29 -1.41 -3.15
N ALA A 32 23.33 -1.91 -3.93
CA ALA A 32 22.06 -2.32 -3.36
C ALA A 32 22.45 -3.26 -2.21
N MET A 33 22.40 -2.77 -0.96
CA MET A 33 22.64 -3.58 0.22
C MET A 33 21.70 -4.75 0.06
N ALA A 34 22.27 -5.91 -0.27
CA ALA A 34 21.49 -7.14 -0.31
C ALA A 34 20.78 -7.21 1.04
N GLN A 35 19.45 -7.32 1.02
CA GLN A 35 18.63 -7.38 2.22
C GLN A 35 18.81 -8.77 2.84
N GLU A 36 20.05 -9.06 3.25
CA GLU A 36 20.42 -10.35 3.81
C GLU A 36 19.62 -10.61 5.08
N ALA A 37 19.13 -11.83 5.18
CA ALA A 37 18.47 -12.27 6.39
C ALA A 37 19.49 -12.36 7.54
N PRO A 38 19.09 -12.11 8.79
CA PRO A 38 19.94 -12.27 9.97
C PRO A 38 20.74 -13.58 9.94
N ALA A 39 22.00 -13.51 10.36
CA ALA A 39 22.86 -14.69 10.44
C ALA A 39 22.31 -15.70 11.46
N ALA A 40 22.76 -16.96 11.34
CA ALA A 40 22.38 -18.01 12.27
C ALA A 40 22.69 -17.61 13.73
N GLY A 41 21.75 -17.85 14.62
CA GLY A 41 21.81 -17.49 16.04
C GLY A 41 21.37 -16.06 16.38
N GLN A 42 21.11 -15.20 15.39
CA GLN A 42 20.63 -13.84 15.64
C GLN A 42 19.09 -13.76 15.81
N SER A 43 18.34 -14.68 15.22
CA SER A 43 16.88 -14.74 15.35
C SER A 43 16.41 -16.18 15.48
N ALA A 44 15.91 -16.53 16.64
CA ALA A 44 15.40 -17.88 16.90
C ALA A 44 14.27 -18.28 15.92
N ARG A 45 13.44 -17.32 15.49
CA ARG A 45 12.38 -17.58 14.51
C ARG A 45 12.96 -17.89 13.13
N ILE A 46 13.92 -17.11 12.66
CA ILE A 46 14.59 -17.35 11.36
C ILE A 46 15.33 -18.69 11.38
N ASP A 47 16.01 -19.02 12.46
CA ASP A 47 16.68 -20.30 12.61
C ASP A 47 15.71 -21.47 12.58
N ALA A 48 14.54 -21.34 13.22
CA ALA A 48 13.48 -22.34 13.19
C ALA A 48 12.91 -22.52 11.77
N ILE A 49 12.66 -21.43 11.03
CA ILE A 49 12.19 -21.45 9.66
C ILE A 49 13.22 -22.13 8.74
N ARG A 50 14.49 -21.75 8.83
CA ARG A 50 15.57 -22.38 8.06
C ARG A 50 15.70 -23.88 8.36
N LYS A 51 15.62 -24.26 9.63
CA LYS A 51 15.68 -25.66 10.06
C LYS A 51 14.49 -26.47 9.54
N ALA A 52 13.28 -25.86 9.49
CA ALA A 52 12.08 -26.48 8.94
C ALA A 52 12.12 -26.59 7.40
N GLY A 53 12.93 -25.74 6.74
CA GLY A 53 13.00 -25.64 5.29
C GLY A 53 11.78 -24.98 4.66
N GLU A 54 10.90 -24.37 5.47
CA GLU A 54 9.68 -23.71 5.00
C GLU A 54 9.31 -22.49 5.83
N LEU A 55 8.71 -21.50 5.14
CA LEU A 55 8.06 -20.33 5.72
C LEU A 55 6.54 -20.54 5.62
N ARG A 56 5.90 -20.79 6.75
CA ARG A 56 4.45 -21.00 6.85
C ARG A 56 3.73 -19.66 6.96
N VAL A 57 2.80 -19.39 6.01
CA VAL A 57 2.11 -18.10 5.95
C VAL A 57 0.59 -18.29 6.02
N GLY A 58 -0.05 -17.62 6.98
CA GLY A 58 -1.50 -17.60 7.10
C GLY A 58 -2.13 -16.80 5.96
N VAL A 59 -3.01 -17.44 5.17
CA VAL A 59 -3.63 -16.85 3.99
C VAL A 59 -5.16 -16.82 4.10
N LEU A 60 -5.74 -15.66 3.73
CA LEU A 60 -7.18 -15.46 3.54
C LEU A 60 -7.35 -14.37 2.49
N GLN A 61 -8.13 -14.65 1.46
CA GLN A 61 -8.34 -13.70 0.36
C GLN A 61 -8.86 -12.35 0.87
N ASN A 62 -8.21 -11.29 0.41
CA ASN A 62 -8.61 -9.90 0.66
C ASN A 62 -8.03 -8.98 -0.43
N ALA A 63 -8.79 -8.76 -1.49
CA ALA A 63 -8.38 -7.87 -2.57
C ALA A 63 -8.23 -6.41 -2.09
N PRO A 64 -7.29 -5.65 -2.67
CA PRO A 64 -6.36 -5.98 -3.75
C PRO A 64 -5.05 -6.63 -3.26
N TRP A 65 -4.87 -6.85 -1.97
CA TRP A 65 -3.59 -7.20 -1.35
C TRP A 65 -3.25 -8.69 -1.44
N LEU A 66 -4.25 -9.57 -1.36
CA LEU A 66 -4.07 -11.02 -1.44
C LEU A 66 -5.26 -11.66 -2.17
N LEU A 67 -4.99 -12.27 -3.32
CA LEU A 67 -6.01 -12.91 -4.15
C LEU A 67 -5.71 -14.40 -4.26
N GLN A 68 -6.77 -15.20 -4.18
CA GLN A 68 -6.70 -16.64 -4.43
C GLN A 68 -7.01 -16.91 -5.90
N ASP A 69 -6.16 -17.67 -6.57
CA ASP A 69 -6.44 -18.21 -7.91
C ASP A 69 -7.26 -19.49 -7.78
N VAL A 70 -8.56 -19.37 -8.01
CA VAL A 70 -9.50 -20.49 -8.00
C VAL A 70 -9.68 -21.14 -9.39
N SER A 71 -8.99 -20.63 -10.42
CA SER A 71 -9.16 -21.09 -11.80
C SER A 71 -8.57 -22.48 -12.06
N GLY A 72 -7.66 -22.94 -11.20
CA GLY A 72 -6.98 -24.23 -11.36
C GLY A 72 -6.07 -24.30 -12.59
N LYS A 73 -5.83 -23.19 -13.31
CA LYS A 73 -5.08 -23.15 -14.58
C LYS A 73 -3.57 -23.05 -14.39
N GLY A 74 -3.05 -23.58 -13.31
CA GLY A 74 -1.61 -23.63 -13.04
C GLY A 74 -1.04 -22.27 -12.61
N GLY A 75 -0.69 -22.20 -11.37
CA GLY A 75 -0.10 -21.03 -10.73
C GLY A 75 0.24 -21.38 -9.29
N GLU A 76 0.76 -20.42 -8.56
CA GLU A 76 1.11 -20.60 -7.15
C GLU A 76 -0.13 -20.62 -6.22
N GLY A 77 -1.34 -20.54 -6.79
CA GLY A 77 -2.63 -20.51 -6.07
C GLY A 77 -2.93 -19.15 -5.41
N TRP A 78 -1.95 -18.25 -5.32
CA TRP A 78 -2.06 -16.94 -4.70
C TRP A 78 -1.34 -15.87 -5.49
N SER A 79 -1.80 -14.62 -5.37
CA SER A 79 -1.20 -13.44 -6.02
C SER A 79 -1.45 -12.17 -5.19
N GLY A 80 -0.87 -11.05 -5.63
CA GLY A 80 -0.99 -9.75 -5.00
C GLY A 80 0.20 -9.35 -4.14
N PRO A 81 0.23 -8.09 -3.67
CA PRO A 81 1.37 -7.52 -2.96
C PRO A 81 1.82 -8.34 -1.74
N ALA A 82 0.87 -8.85 -0.94
CA ALA A 82 1.19 -9.68 0.22
C ALA A 82 1.88 -10.99 -0.16
N TRP A 83 1.44 -11.61 -1.26
CA TRP A 83 2.06 -12.82 -1.78
C TRP A 83 3.44 -12.57 -2.36
N LEU A 84 3.63 -11.46 -3.12
CA LEU A 84 4.93 -11.03 -3.64
C LEU A 84 5.93 -10.82 -2.51
N LEU A 85 5.51 -10.18 -1.43
CA LEU A 85 6.35 -9.92 -0.28
C LEU A 85 6.73 -11.22 0.44
N ALA A 86 5.78 -12.13 0.65
CA ALA A 86 6.04 -13.43 1.25
C ALA A 86 7.00 -14.29 0.42
N LYS A 87 6.87 -14.27 -0.92
CA LYS A 87 7.81 -14.93 -1.83
C LYS A 87 9.22 -14.40 -1.68
N GLU A 88 9.38 -13.09 -1.56
CA GLU A 88 10.71 -12.49 -1.37
C GLU A 88 11.32 -12.91 -0.03
N TYR A 89 10.54 -12.96 1.04
CA TYR A 89 11.02 -13.48 2.33
C TYR A 89 11.48 -14.93 2.22
N ALA A 90 10.68 -15.81 1.63
CA ALA A 90 11.04 -17.22 1.44
C ALA A 90 12.31 -17.37 0.58
N ARG A 91 12.43 -16.59 -0.50
CA ARG A 91 13.59 -16.57 -1.39
C ARG A 91 14.86 -16.16 -0.64
N LEU A 92 14.81 -15.08 0.14
CA LEU A 92 15.95 -14.57 0.92
C LEU A 92 16.36 -15.53 2.05
N LEU A 93 15.42 -16.29 2.60
CA LEU A 93 15.69 -17.32 3.61
C LEU A 93 16.18 -18.64 2.99
N GLY A 94 16.02 -18.83 1.68
CA GLY A 94 16.34 -20.08 0.98
C GLY A 94 15.40 -21.24 1.33
N VAL A 95 14.12 -20.95 1.62
CA VAL A 95 13.14 -21.94 2.07
C VAL A 95 11.90 -21.96 1.16
N LYS A 96 11.09 -23.01 1.27
CA LYS A 96 9.79 -23.11 0.60
C LYS A 96 8.78 -22.16 1.25
N LEU A 97 7.91 -21.53 0.44
CA LEU A 97 6.74 -20.81 0.92
C LEU A 97 5.54 -21.76 1.02
N THR A 98 4.94 -21.88 2.23
CA THR A 98 3.85 -22.81 2.50
C THR A 98 2.62 -22.03 2.99
N PRO A 99 1.55 -21.90 2.18
CA PRO A 99 0.31 -21.26 2.59
C PRO A 99 -0.49 -22.15 3.56
N VAL A 100 -1.01 -21.56 4.62
CA VAL A 100 -1.91 -22.17 5.60
C VAL A 100 -3.21 -21.38 5.60
N GLN A 101 -4.33 -22.01 5.24
CA GLN A 101 -5.62 -21.35 5.20
C GLN A 101 -6.05 -20.93 6.62
N VAL A 102 -6.46 -19.66 6.77
CA VAL A 102 -6.98 -19.10 8.02
C VAL A 102 -8.34 -18.46 7.80
N SER A 103 -9.06 -18.14 8.89
CA SER A 103 -10.31 -17.37 8.87
C SER A 103 -10.11 -15.96 9.44
N HIS A 104 -11.15 -15.15 9.42
CA HIS A 104 -11.13 -13.82 10.05
C HIS A 104 -10.86 -13.92 11.57
N GLU A 105 -11.33 -14.97 12.22
CA GLU A 105 -11.20 -15.22 13.65
C GLU A 105 -9.83 -15.81 14.00
N THR A 106 -9.27 -16.66 13.12
CA THR A 106 -8.05 -17.42 13.41
C THR A 106 -6.75 -16.76 12.95
N LYS A 107 -6.79 -15.83 11.99
CA LYS A 107 -5.60 -15.20 11.36
C LYS A 107 -4.62 -14.50 12.33
N VAL A 108 -5.05 -14.16 13.55
CA VAL A 108 -4.18 -13.66 14.61
C VAL A 108 -3.82 -14.76 15.61
N PRO A 109 -4.77 -15.54 16.16
CA PRO A 109 -4.45 -16.61 17.11
C PRO A 109 -3.47 -17.68 16.59
N VAL A 110 -3.45 -17.98 15.29
CA VAL A 110 -2.53 -18.98 14.70
C VAL A 110 -1.04 -18.62 14.88
N LEU A 111 -0.72 -17.33 15.06
CA LEU A 111 0.64 -16.86 15.33
C LEU A 111 1.09 -17.31 16.73
N ALA A 112 0.29 -16.99 17.75
CA ALA A 112 0.57 -17.39 19.14
C ALA A 112 0.58 -18.91 19.32
N ALA A 113 -0.22 -19.63 18.51
CA ALA A 113 -0.25 -21.10 18.49
C ALA A 113 0.92 -21.72 17.68
N ASN A 114 1.83 -20.91 17.12
CA ASN A 114 2.95 -21.34 16.30
C ASN A 114 2.56 -22.26 15.12
N GLN A 115 1.33 -22.07 14.58
CA GLN A 115 0.85 -22.79 13.40
C GLN A 115 1.36 -22.15 12.11
N VAL A 116 1.68 -20.86 12.13
CA VAL A 116 2.30 -20.10 11.06
C VAL A 116 3.44 -19.24 11.59
N ASP A 117 4.34 -18.84 10.71
CA ASP A 117 5.48 -17.97 11.05
C ASP A 117 5.14 -16.49 10.85
N MET A 118 4.15 -16.21 10.00
CA MET A 118 3.50 -14.92 9.82
C MET A 118 2.10 -15.11 9.25
N THR A 119 1.21 -14.13 9.42
CA THR A 119 -0.01 -14.04 8.64
C THR A 119 0.15 -12.98 7.56
N ILE A 120 -0.08 -13.35 6.31
CA ILE A 120 -0.04 -12.44 5.17
C ILE A 120 -1.45 -12.05 4.69
N SER A 121 -2.49 -12.64 5.30
CA SER A 121 -3.85 -12.10 5.19
C SER A 121 -3.85 -10.66 5.67
N PRO A 122 -4.18 -9.67 4.83
CA PRO A 122 -4.06 -8.27 5.17
C PRO A 122 -4.81 -7.92 6.45
N LEU A 123 -4.13 -7.18 7.31
CA LEU A 123 -4.63 -6.74 8.61
C LEU A 123 -4.48 -5.23 8.74
N ALA A 124 -5.55 -4.55 9.14
CA ALA A 124 -5.44 -3.18 9.63
C ALA A 124 -4.74 -3.18 10.99
N GLU A 125 -3.79 -2.27 11.17
CA GLU A 125 -3.18 -2.02 12.48
C GLU A 125 -4.21 -1.36 13.39
N THR A 126 -4.44 -1.95 14.57
CA THR A 126 -5.29 -1.37 15.62
C THR A 126 -4.60 -1.48 16.99
N PRO A 127 -4.94 -0.60 17.96
CA PRO A 127 -4.36 -0.66 19.31
C PRO A 127 -4.54 -2.04 19.99
N GLU A 128 -5.66 -2.72 19.77
CA GLU A 128 -5.93 -4.04 20.32
C GLU A 128 -5.00 -5.10 19.72
N ARG A 129 -4.79 -5.07 18.41
CA ARG A 129 -3.90 -6.01 17.72
C ARG A 129 -2.43 -5.77 18.08
N LEU A 130 -2.02 -4.50 18.21
CA LEU A 130 -0.66 -4.13 18.64
C LEU A 130 -0.28 -4.68 20.02
N LYS A 131 -1.25 -5.10 20.86
CA LYS A 131 -0.96 -5.77 22.13
C LYS A 131 -0.47 -7.21 21.95
N VAL A 132 -0.85 -7.87 20.86
CA VAL A 132 -0.65 -9.31 20.67
C VAL A 132 0.19 -9.68 19.44
N VAL A 133 0.35 -8.78 18.47
CA VAL A 133 1.17 -9.00 17.26
C VAL A 133 1.99 -7.76 16.94
N ASP A 134 3.03 -7.94 16.13
CA ASP A 134 3.79 -6.88 15.50
C ASP A 134 3.49 -6.82 14.00
N PHE A 135 3.51 -5.61 13.43
CA PHE A 135 3.14 -5.38 12.04
C PHE A 135 4.32 -5.04 11.15
N VAL A 136 4.26 -5.56 9.93
CA VAL A 136 5.05 -5.11 8.79
C VAL A 136 4.10 -4.40 7.83
N LEU A 137 4.05 -3.08 7.92
CA LEU A 137 3.16 -2.26 7.10
C LEU A 137 3.73 -2.12 5.68
N TYR A 138 2.90 -2.37 4.67
CA TYR A 138 3.30 -2.24 3.27
C TYR A 138 2.31 -1.45 2.42
N SER A 139 1.07 -1.27 2.89
CA SER A 139 0.00 -0.55 2.21
C SER A 139 -0.86 0.24 3.21
N SER A 140 -1.88 0.89 2.71
CA SER A 140 -2.94 1.53 3.50
C SER A 140 -4.26 1.49 2.76
N THR A 141 -5.35 1.60 3.49
CA THR A 141 -6.65 1.95 2.93
C THR A 141 -7.01 3.37 3.34
N SER A 142 -7.84 4.06 2.54
CA SER A 142 -8.28 5.42 2.81
C SER A 142 -9.63 5.69 2.17
N VAL A 143 -10.21 6.84 2.49
CA VAL A 143 -11.52 7.28 1.99
C VAL A 143 -11.33 8.43 1.00
N CYS A 144 -12.15 8.46 -0.03
CA CYS A 144 -12.32 9.53 -0.98
C CYS A 144 -13.71 10.15 -0.79
N MET A 145 -13.87 11.42 -1.15
CA MET A 145 -15.17 12.07 -1.27
C MET A 145 -15.51 12.23 -2.74
N PHE A 146 -16.54 11.56 -3.22
CA PHE A 146 -16.94 11.63 -4.63
C PHE A 146 -18.28 12.35 -4.81
N GLY A 147 -18.52 12.85 -6.01
CA GLY A 147 -19.79 13.44 -6.42
C GLY A 147 -19.83 13.76 -7.91
N LEU A 148 -20.85 14.47 -8.37
CA LEU A 148 -20.96 14.86 -9.79
C LEU A 148 -19.95 15.96 -10.13
N ALA A 149 -19.19 15.79 -11.21
CA ALA A 149 -18.28 16.81 -11.74
C ALA A 149 -19.04 18.10 -12.17
N SER A 150 -20.31 17.97 -12.52
CA SER A 150 -21.17 19.10 -12.87
C SER A 150 -21.72 19.85 -11.66
N ASN A 151 -21.51 19.35 -10.43
CA ASN A 151 -21.93 20.05 -9.21
C ASN A 151 -20.97 21.20 -8.91
N PRO A 152 -21.41 22.48 -8.95
CA PRO A 152 -20.53 23.63 -8.76
C PRO A 152 -19.87 23.66 -7.37
N LYS A 153 -20.50 23.08 -6.33
CA LYS A 153 -19.94 23.04 -4.98
C LYS A 153 -18.74 22.11 -4.91
N LEU A 154 -18.79 20.97 -5.63
CA LEU A 154 -17.69 20.03 -5.70
C LEU A 154 -16.61 20.49 -6.68
N ALA A 155 -17.00 21.05 -7.83
CA ALA A 155 -16.08 21.59 -8.83
C ALA A 155 -15.25 22.77 -8.29
N ALA A 156 -15.79 23.56 -7.35
CA ALA A 156 -15.07 24.65 -6.70
C ALA A 156 -14.19 24.18 -5.50
N ALA A 157 -14.39 22.97 -5.00
CA ALA A 157 -13.63 22.44 -3.89
C ALA A 157 -12.22 22.02 -4.34
N ARG A 158 -11.21 22.40 -3.58
CA ARG A 158 -9.79 22.06 -3.81
C ARG A 158 -9.29 20.95 -2.89
N SER A 159 -9.98 20.78 -1.77
CA SER A 159 -9.67 19.78 -0.74
C SER A 159 -10.95 19.22 -0.14
N VAL A 160 -10.83 18.17 0.64
CA VAL A 160 -11.93 17.58 1.40
C VAL A 160 -12.46 18.56 2.47
N ASP A 161 -11.61 19.46 2.98
CA ASP A 161 -11.99 20.49 3.95
C ASP A 161 -13.05 21.46 3.41
N ASP A 162 -13.00 21.75 2.11
CA ASP A 162 -13.94 22.66 1.46
C ASP A 162 -15.39 22.15 1.44
N LEU A 163 -15.56 20.85 1.71
CA LEU A 163 -16.89 20.24 1.84
C LEU A 163 -17.52 20.46 3.21
N ASN A 164 -16.73 20.82 4.23
CA ASN A 164 -17.22 21.02 5.59
C ASN A 164 -17.78 22.44 5.79
N ARG A 165 -18.87 22.79 5.11
CA ARG A 165 -19.48 24.12 5.16
C ARG A 165 -21.00 24.05 5.02
N PRO A 166 -21.75 25.07 5.51
CA PRO A 166 -23.17 25.19 5.28
C PRO A 166 -23.53 25.16 3.79
N GLY A 167 -24.64 24.50 3.48
CA GLY A 167 -25.14 24.37 2.10
C GLY A 167 -24.52 23.22 1.32
N VAL A 168 -23.52 22.50 1.85
CA VAL A 168 -23.05 21.23 1.30
C VAL A 168 -23.80 20.07 1.98
N THR A 169 -24.30 19.14 1.19
CA THR A 169 -24.98 17.91 1.67
C THR A 169 -24.11 16.71 1.40
N ILE A 170 -23.78 15.95 2.46
CA ILE A 170 -22.98 14.73 2.40
C ILE A 170 -23.86 13.52 2.71
N ALA A 171 -24.03 12.62 1.74
CA ALA A 171 -24.70 11.36 1.94
C ALA A 171 -23.76 10.32 2.53
N TYR A 172 -24.27 9.48 3.43
CA TYR A 172 -23.53 8.34 3.97
C TYR A 172 -24.45 7.17 4.26
N PHE A 173 -23.90 5.96 4.20
CA PHE A 173 -24.64 4.75 4.51
C PHE A 173 -24.73 4.54 6.04
N THR A 174 -25.94 4.41 6.57
CA THR A 174 -26.17 4.15 8.00
C THR A 174 -25.69 2.76 8.38
N GLY A 175 -24.90 2.65 9.44
CA GLY A 175 -24.22 1.42 9.86
C GLY A 175 -22.97 1.10 9.03
N GLY A 176 -22.62 1.94 8.06
CA GLY A 176 -21.39 1.81 7.27
C GLY A 176 -20.13 2.17 8.03
N ALA A 177 -19.00 1.70 7.53
CA ALA A 177 -17.68 1.93 8.15
C ALA A 177 -17.31 3.43 8.20
N GLU A 178 -17.86 4.24 7.31
CA GLU A 178 -17.57 5.67 7.18
C GLU A 178 -18.49 6.55 8.03
N GLU A 179 -19.60 6.04 8.60
CA GLU A 179 -20.58 6.85 9.30
C GLU A 179 -20.00 7.70 10.43
N ALA A 180 -19.29 7.07 11.35
CA ALA A 180 -18.70 7.78 12.50
C ALA A 180 -17.70 8.84 12.04
N TRP A 181 -16.89 8.52 11.04
CA TRP A 181 -15.92 9.43 10.45
C TRP A 181 -16.60 10.62 9.76
N VAL A 182 -17.64 10.42 8.97
CA VAL A 182 -18.40 11.49 8.30
C VAL A 182 -18.96 12.47 9.33
N LYS A 183 -19.58 11.96 10.40
CA LYS A 183 -20.16 12.79 11.46
C LYS A 183 -19.11 13.65 12.17
N GLN A 184 -17.92 13.11 12.37
CA GLN A 184 -16.82 13.84 12.99
C GLN A 184 -16.14 14.81 12.03
N ARG A 185 -15.98 14.41 10.77
CA ARG A 185 -15.22 15.14 9.75
C ARG A 185 -15.96 16.36 9.19
N PHE A 186 -17.29 16.31 9.14
CA PHE A 186 -18.12 17.31 8.47
C PHE A 186 -19.20 17.91 9.39
N PRO A 187 -18.85 18.47 10.56
CA PRO A 187 -19.83 19.00 11.52
C PRO A 187 -20.60 20.22 11.00
N ASN A 188 -20.10 20.92 9.99
CA ASN A 188 -20.75 22.13 9.44
C ASN A 188 -21.56 21.84 8.15
N ALA A 189 -21.46 20.64 7.59
CA ALA A 189 -22.25 20.23 6.43
C ALA A 189 -23.59 19.64 6.83
N THR A 190 -24.51 19.59 5.89
CA THR A 190 -25.78 18.83 6.08
C THR A 190 -25.49 17.37 5.85
N LEU A 191 -25.74 16.53 6.86
CA LEU A 191 -25.52 15.10 6.77
C LEU A 191 -26.83 14.37 6.40
N ARG A 192 -26.77 13.59 5.31
CA ARG A 192 -27.90 12.82 4.81
C ARG A 192 -27.65 11.32 5.01
N ALA A 193 -28.25 10.78 6.05
CA ALA A 193 -28.21 9.35 6.33
C ALA A 193 -29.07 8.58 5.32
N VAL A 194 -28.52 7.52 4.73
CA VAL A 194 -29.23 6.63 3.82
C VAL A 194 -29.29 5.24 4.42
N ALA A 195 -30.50 4.76 4.68
CA ALA A 195 -30.76 3.44 5.23
C ALA A 195 -31.26 2.49 4.12
N ASN A 196 -31.06 1.19 4.31
CA ASN A 196 -31.76 0.09 3.62
C ASN A 196 -31.41 -0.24 2.16
N SER A 197 -30.40 0.41 1.53
CA SER A 197 -30.05 0.11 0.13
C SER A 197 -28.61 -0.40 -0.05
N GLY A 198 -27.90 -0.71 1.04
CA GLY A 198 -26.53 -1.16 1.02
C GLY A 198 -25.50 -0.04 0.72
N ALA A 199 -24.25 -0.44 0.53
CA ALA A 199 -23.13 0.47 0.32
C ALA A 199 -23.23 1.33 -0.97
N THR A 200 -24.15 1.01 -1.89
CA THR A 200 -24.38 1.75 -3.13
C THR A 200 -25.38 2.92 -2.94
N ALA A 201 -26.16 2.96 -1.86
CA ALA A 201 -27.16 3.98 -1.64
C ALA A 201 -26.66 5.43 -1.72
N PRO A 202 -25.45 5.79 -1.22
CA PRO A 202 -24.92 7.13 -1.39
C PRO A 202 -24.67 7.50 -2.86
N ILE A 203 -24.39 6.53 -3.74
CA ILE A 203 -24.21 6.76 -5.18
C ILE A 203 -25.55 7.25 -5.80
N GLU A 204 -26.65 6.62 -5.41
CA GLU A 204 -28.00 7.00 -5.88
C GLU A 204 -28.38 8.41 -5.43
N GLU A 205 -27.99 8.81 -4.21
CA GLU A 205 -28.21 10.18 -3.71
C GLU A 205 -27.44 11.22 -4.53
N ILE A 206 -26.19 10.91 -4.91
CA ILE A 206 -25.37 11.75 -5.77
C ILE A 206 -25.96 11.86 -7.17
N MET A 207 -26.33 10.72 -7.78
CA MET A 207 -26.90 10.70 -9.14
C MET A 207 -28.24 11.43 -9.22
N ALA A 208 -29.05 11.34 -8.19
CA ALA A 208 -30.32 12.04 -8.06
C ALA A 208 -30.19 13.52 -7.61
N LYS A 209 -28.95 14.02 -7.41
CA LYS A 209 -28.63 15.39 -6.94
C LYS A 209 -29.26 15.73 -5.57
N ARG A 210 -29.52 14.72 -4.74
CA ARG A 210 -30.01 14.89 -3.38
C ARG A 210 -28.87 15.07 -2.36
N ALA A 211 -27.63 14.76 -2.77
CA ALA A 211 -26.43 15.07 -2.02
C ALA A 211 -25.33 15.61 -2.97
N ASP A 212 -24.42 16.39 -2.40
CA ASP A 212 -23.33 17.01 -3.14
C ASP A 212 -22.11 16.08 -3.20
N ALA A 213 -21.83 15.38 -2.09
CA ALA A 213 -20.72 14.44 -1.98
C ALA A 213 -21.07 13.23 -1.12
N ALA A 214 -20.30 12.15 -1.27
CA ALA A 214 -20.40 10.96 -0.43
C ALA A 214 -19.01 10.30 -0.28
N PRO A 215 -18.73 9.62 0.86
CA PRO A 215 -17.51 8.87 1.06
C PRO A 215 -17.51 7.57 0.25
N ILE A 216 -16.33 7.17 -0.20
CA ILE A 216 -16.07 5.87 -0.79
C ILE A 216 -14.63 5.45 -0.49
N ASN A 217 -14.37 4.18 -0.23
CA ASN A 217 -13.00 3.70 -0.11
C ASN A 217 -12.27 3.82 -1.46
N ARG A 218 -10.97 4.16 -1.43
CA ARG A 218 -10.15 4.39 -2.63
C ARG A 218 -10.12 3.19 -3.58
N VAL A 219 -10.26 1.97 -3.08
CA VAL A 219 -10.23 0.75 -3.89
C VAL A 219 -11.49 0.64 -4.77
N PRO A 220 -12.73 0.57 -4.23
CA PRO A 220 -13.93 0.53 -5.05
C PRO A 220 -14.16 1.81 -5.87
N TRP A 221 -13.56 2.94 -5.50
CA TRP A 221 -13.64 4.17 -6.29
C TRP A 221 -13.16 3.97 -7.72
N VAL A 222 -12.06 3.24 -7.93
CA VAL A 222 -11.49 3.02 -9.28
C VAL A 222 -12.49 2.33 -10.20
N GLY A 223 -13.14 1.27 -9.71
CA GLY A 223 -14.20 0.58 -10.48
C GLY A 223 -15.42 1.48 -10.72
N LEU A 224 -15.87 2.21 -9.70
CA LEU A 224 -17.01 3.12 -9.82
C LEU A 224 -16.76 4.23 -10.85
N SER A 225 -15.61 4.89 -10.79
CA SER A 225 -15.26 6.00 -11.70
C SER A 225 -15.20 5.60 -13.18
N ARG A 226 -14.95 4.33 -13.47
CA ARG A 226 -14.99 3.77 -14.83
C ARG A 226 -16.40 3.45 -15.30
N LYS A 227 -17.23 2.92 -14.41
CA LYS A 227 -18.61 2.49 -14.73
C LYS A 227 -19.58 3.66 -14.81
N VAL A 228 -19.39 4.69 -13.99
CA VAL A 228 -20.29 5.84 -13.89
C VAL A 228 -19.56 7.10 -14.36
N ARG A 229 -19.93 7.55 -15.56
CA ARG A 229 -19.35 8.77 -16.13
C ARG A 229 -19.86 10.02 -15.42
N GLY A 230 -19.05 11.09 -15.44
CA GLY A 230 -19.45 12.38 -14.88
C GLY A 230 -19.25 12.50 -13.37
N LEU A 231 -18.61 11.53 -12.74
CA LEU A 231 -18.16 11.62 -11.36
C LEU A 231 -16.78 12.29 -11.27
N THR A 232 -16.54 12.95 -10.16
CA THR A 232 -15.23 13.47 -9.73
C THR A 232 -14.99 13.12 -8.27
N VAL A 233 -13.76 13.31 -7.79
CA VAL A 233 -13.33 12.87 -6.48
C VAL A 233 -12.39 13.88 -5.81
N LEU A 234 -12.40 13.91 -4.48
CA LEU A 234 -11.45 14.63 -3.65
C LEU A 234 -10.78 13.65 -2.65
N PRO A 235 -9.46 13.77 -2.44
CA PRO A 235 -8.53 14.59 -3.22
C PRO A 235 -8.45 14.13 -4.66
N ALA A 236 -8.24 15.07 -5.59
CA ALA A 236 -8.21 14.78 -7.04
C ALA A 236 -6.87 14.14 -7.47
N GLU A 237 -5.80 14.41 -6.75
CA GLU A 237 -4.46 13.93 -7.04
C GLU A 237 -4.42 12.41 -7.07
N ALA A 238 -3.74 11.87 -8.10
CA ALA A 238 -3.64 10.43 -8.35
C ALA A 238 -5.00 9.71 -8.28
N ASN A 239 -6.09 10.40 -8.73
CA ASN A 239 -7.46 9.85 -8.68
C ASN A 239 -7.82 9.31 -7.29
N CYS A 240 -7.50 10.06 -6.24
CA CYS A 240 -7.69 9.75 -4.83
C CYS A 240 -6.85 8.58 -4.27
N GLN A 241 -5.96 7.97 -5.04
CA GLN A 241 -5.20 6.81 -4.56
C GLN A 241 -4.18 7.17 -3.46
N GLN A 242 -3.85 8.46 -3.32
CA GLN A 242 -2.98 8.99 -2.26
C GLN A 242 -3.74 9.68 -1.12
N SER A 243 -5.06 9.51 -1.03
CA SER A 243 -5.86 10.09 0.05
C SER A 243 -5.34 9.65 1.42
N THR A 244 -5.27 10.61 2.34
CA THR A 244 -4.98 10.37 3.76
C THR A 244 -6.24 10.42 4.63
N GLU A 245 -7.41 10.67 4.06
CA GLU A 245 -8.68 10.71 4.78
C GLU A 245 -9.04 9.33 5.32
N LYS A 246 -9.30 9.25 6.61
CA LYS A 246 -9.57 7.99 7.31
C LYS A 246 -8.56 6.89 6.97
N ALA A 247 -7.30 7.29 6.76
CA ALA A 247 -6.25 6.33 6.42
C ALA A 247 -6.07 5.29 7.52
N SER A 248 -5.95 4.04 7.13
CA SER A 248 -5.69 2.92 8.02
C SER A 248 -4.55 2.08 7.42
N PRO A 249 -3.41 1.97 8.11
CA PRO A 249 -2.30 1.14 7.66
C PRO A 249 -2.72 -0.33 7.52
N VAL A 250 -2.21 -0.96 6.47
CA VAL A 250 -2.43 -2.38 6.17
C VAL A 250 -1.08 -3.11 6.13
N GLY A 251 -1.01 -4.24 6.78
CA GLY A 251 0.23 -4.99 6.88
C GLY A 251 0.06 -6.49 7.05
N LEU A 252 1.20 -7.15 7.07
CA LEU A 252 1.38 -8.51 7.57
C LEU A 252 1.55 -8.46 9.08
N ALA A 253 1.35 -9.58 9.77
CA ALA A 253 1.61 -9.67 11.19
C ALA A 253 2.45 -10.90 11.56
N ILE A 254 3.25 -10.73 12.60
CA ILE A 254 4.01 -11.79 13.28
C ILE A 254 3.69 -11.76 14.78
N ASP A 255 3.98 -12.84 15.49
CA ASP A 255 3.89 -12.86 16.94
C ASP A 255 4.92 -11.92 17.58
N LYS A 256 4.67 -11.53 18.82
CA LYS A 256 5.48 -10.58 19.60
C LYS A 256 6.88 -11.12 19.95
N ASN A 257 7.73 -10.18 20.40
CA ASN A 257 9.04 -10.45 20.98
C ASN A 257 10.06 -11.05 20.01
N GLN A 258 10.05 -10.60 18.75
CA GLN A 258 10.96 -11.04 17.69
C GLN A 258 11.60 -9.85 16.98
N PRO A 259 12.40 -9.03 17.69
CA PRO A 259 12.85 -7.74 17.18
C PRO A 259 13.73 -7.84 15.93
N GLU A 260 14.64 -8.81 15.83
CA GLU A 260 15.53 -9.00 14.68
C GLU A 260 14.75 -9.49 13.46
N TYR A 261 13.80 -10.42 13.67
CA TYR A 261 12.91 -10.89 12.61
C TYR A 261 12.05 -9.75 12.07
N LEU A 262 11.43 -8.97 12.97
CA LEU A 262 10.59 -7.81 12.62
C LEU A 262 11.38 -6.74 11.86
N ALA A 263 12.58 -6.40 12.34
CA ALA A 263 13.44 -5.39 11.72
C ALA A 263 13.81 -5.79 10.29
N TRP A 264 14.23 -7.05 10.10
CA TRP A 264 14.54 -7.58 8.78
C TRP A 264 13.34 -7.60 7.84
N LEU A 265 12.17 -8.07 8.29
CA LEU A 265 10.95 -8.07 7.49
C LEU A 265 10.57 -6.66 7.04
N ARG A 266 10.67 -5.67 7.92
CA ARG A 266 10.39 -4.26 7.60
C ARG A 266 11.38 -3.68 6.60
N GLN A 267 12.65 -4.02 6.71
CA GLN A 267 13.68 -3.60 5.76
C GLN A 267 13.41 -4.15 4.35
N VAL A 268 13.08 -5.43 4.23
CA VAL A 268 12.72 -6.05 2.95
C VAL A 268 11.47 -5.41 2.37
N ALA A 269 10.41 -5.22 3.18
CA ALA A 269 9.17 -4.58 2.74
C ALA A 269 9.43 -3.15 2.22
N ALA A 270 10.25 -2.35 2.92
CA ALA A 270 10.62 -1.01 2.50
C ALA A 270 11.36 -1.01 1.14
N GLY A 271 12.27 -1.95 0.92
CA GLY A 271 12.99 -2.11 -0.35
C GLY A 271 12.08 -2.55 -1.51
N MET A 272 10.96 -3.19 -1.22
CA MET A 272 9.98 -3.62 -2.22
C MET A 272 8.84 -2.61 -2.45
N LYS A 273 8.78 -1.51 -1.71
CA LYS A 273 7.61 -0.61 -1.66
C LYS A 273 7.08 -0.23 -3.05
N THR A 274 7.95 0.25 -3.94
CA THR A 274 7.55 0.64 -5.30
C THR A 274 6.92 -0.52 -6.09
N ARG A 275 7.47 -1.73 -5.95
CA ARG A 275 6.96 -2.92 -6.64
C ARG A 275 5.62 -3.37 -6.06
N LEU A 276 5.47 -3.31 -4.74
CA LEU A 276 4.21 -3.65 -4.07
C LEU A 276 3.10 -2.68 -4.44
N ASP A 277 3.38 -1.37 -4.47
CA ASP A 277 2.43 -0.34 -4.89
C ASP A 277 2.00 -0.52 -6.36
N ALA A 278 2.95 -0.81 -7.24
CA ALA A 278 2.65 -1.06 -8.64
C ALA A 278 1.76 -2.29 -8.84
N ASP A 279 2.01 -3.38 -8.10
CA ASP A 279 1.18 -4.59 -8.17
C ASP A 279 -0.21 -4.35 -7.59
N GLU A 280 -0.32 -3.63 -6.46
CA GLU A 280 -1.60 -3.23 -5.88
C GLU A 280 -2.43 -2.41 -6.88
N MET A 281 -1.83 -1.39 -7.49
CA MET A 281 -2.51 -0.55 -8.48
C MET A 281 -2.95 -1.35 -9.70
N ARG A 282 -2.11 -2.23 -10.21
CA ARG A 282 -2.46 -3.12 -11.32
C ARG A 282 -3.70 -3.96 -11.00
N ILE A 283 -3.79 -4.51 -9.78
CA ILE A 283 -4.94 -5.31 -9.36
C ILE A 283 -6.19 -4.45 -9.23
N ILE A 284 -6.10 -3.28 -8.58
CA ILE A 284 -7.20 -2.33 -8.46
C ILE A 284 -7.73 -1.94 -9.85
N GLU A 285 -6.82 -1.72 -10.80
CA GLU A 285 -7.17 -1.38 -12.18
C GLU A 285 -7.81 -2.53 -12.96
N GLN A 286 -7.50 -3.76 -12.65
CA GLN A 286 -8.07 -4.95 -13.30
C GLN A 286 -9.36 -5.43 -12.64
N THR A 287 -9.66 -4.95 -11.42
CA THR A 287 -10.91 -5.31 -10.73
C THR A 287 -12.10 -4.67 -11.47
N PRO A 288 -13.09 -5.47 -11.89
CA PRO A 288 -14.24 -5.00 -12.68
C PRO A 288 -15.18 -4.06 -11.89
#